data_19d094cac4cb19d45fe5be9888fad9a0
#
_entry.id   19d094cac4cb19d45fe5be9888fad9a0
#
_cell.length_a   1.000
_cell.length_b   1.000
_cell.length_c   1.000
_cell.angle_alpha   90.00
_cell.angle_beta   90.00
_cell.angle_gamma   90.00
#
_symmetry.space_group_name_H-M   'P 1'
#
loop_
_entity.id
_entity.type
_entity.pdbx_description
1 polymer ?
#
loop_
_entity_poly.entity_id
_entity_poly.type
_entity_poly.pdbx_seq_one_letter_code
_entity_poly.pdbx_strand_id
1 'polypeptide(L)'
;MACRPASGLCCIQLPHDMTIHTILKMGDPRLLRVAQPVTAFDTDELHQLVRDMFETMASVNGAGLAAPQIGVDLQLVIFGSNDRNPRYPDRPLVPPTVLLNPVITPLGAEEEEDWEGCLSVPGLRGKVPRWSRIRYTGFDLYGDPIDRTVDGFHARVVQHECDHLIGKLYPMRVRDFTQFGFTEVLFPEISANEDD
;
A
#
# COMPACT_ATOMS: atom_id res chain seq x y z
N MET A 1 -50.72 -21.13 -34.56
CA MET A 1 -49.37 -20.50 -34.53
C MET A 1 -49.15 -19.97 -33.12
N ALA A 2 -48.41 -20.69 -32.30
CA ALA A 2 -48.18 -20.33 -30.89
C ALA A 2 -46.76 -19.70 -30.78
N CYS A 3 -46.71 -18.44 -30.35
CA CYS A 3 -45.48 -17.74 -30.03
C CYS A 3 -44.90 -18.27 -28.69
N ARG A 4 -43.67 -18.75 -28.73
CA ARG A 4 -42.89 -19.12 -27.54
C ARG A 4 -42.25 -17.87 -26.95
N PRO A 5 -42.27 -17.63 -25.64
CA PRO A 5 -41.48 -16.59 -25.00
C PRO A 5 -40.03 -17.05 -24.89
N ALA A 6 -39.10 -16.19 -25.31
CA ALA A 6 -37.66 -16.33 -25.12
C ALA A 6 -37.31 -16.17 -23.63
N SER A 7 -36.63 -17.17 -23.08
CA SER A 7 -36.08 -17.15 -21.73
C SER A 7 -34.93 -16.15 -21.64
N GLY A 8 -35.23 -14.97 -21.09
CA GLY A 8 -34.19 -14.02 -20.66
C GLY A 8 -33.49 -14.57 -19.43
N LEU A 9 -32.25 -15.03 -19.57
CA LEU A 9 -31.36 -15.18 -18.44
C LEU A 9 -31.05 -13.77 -17.89
N CYS A 10 -31.71 -13.45 -16.78
CA CYS A 10 -31.34 -12.33 -15.95
C CYS A 10 -30.00 -12.71 -15.28
N CYS A 11 -28.89 -12.18 -15.79
CA CYS A 11 -27.64 -12.20 -15.05
C CYS A 11 -27.84 -11.39 -13.77
N ILE A 12 -28.13 -12.08 -12.69
CA ILE A 12 -28.05 -11.50 -11.33
C ILE A 12 -26.55 -11.26 -11.11
N GLN A 13 -26.09 -10.05 -11.40
CA GLN A 13 -24.84 -9.55 -10.81
C GLN A 13 -25.10 -9.47 -9.31
N LEU A 14 -24.59 -10.46 -8.57
CA LEU A 14 -24.50 -10.35 -7.13
C LEU A 14 -23.65 -9.10 -6.84
N PRO A 15 -24.08 -8.18 -5.97
CA PRO A 15 -23.22 -7.12 -5.51
C PRO A 15 -22.02 -7.80 -4.86
N HIS A 16 -20.82 -7.58 -5.43
CA HIS A 16 -19.60 -7.96 -4.75
C HIS A 16 -19.50 -7.03 -3.53
N ASP A 17 -19.82 -7.57 -2.35
CA ASP A 17 -19.65 -6.85 -1.09
C ASP A 17 -18.16 -6.53 -0.94
N MET A 18 -17.84 -5.25 -0.98
CA MET A 18 -16.48 -4.76 -0.67
C MET A 18 -16.23 -4.97 0.82
N THR A 19 -15.08 -5.52 1.16
CA THR A 19 -14.75 -5.89 2.53
C THR A 19 -13.60 -5.02 3.04
N ILE A 20 -13.86 -4.26 4.10
CA ILE A 20 -12.80 -3.56 4.84
C ILE A 20 -12.11 -4.58 5.74
N HIS A 21 -10.83 -4.81 5.49
CA HIS A 21 -10.02 -5.75 6.27
C HIS A 21 -9.43 -5.10 7.53
N THR A 22 -9.27 -5.90 8.57
CA THR A 22 -8.50 -5.48 9.76
C THR A 22 -7.02 -5.39 9.41
N ILE A 23 -6.40 -4.24 9.68
CA ILE A 23 -4.96 -4.03 9.48
C ILE A 23 -4.22 -4.61 10.68
N LEU A 24 -3.27 -5.51 10.40
CA LEU A 24 -2.39 -6.12 11.40
C LEU A 24 -1.46 -5.07 11.99
N LYS A 25 -1.25 -5.14 13.30
CA LYS A 25 -0.36 -4.21 14.01
C LYS A 25 1.00 -4.84 14.30
N MET A 26 2.03 -4.01 14.40
CA MET A 26 3.38 -4.40 14.81
C MET A 26 3.33 -5.28 16.07
N GLY A 27 4.04 -6.42 16.02
CA GLY A 27 3.96 -7.50 17.00
C GLY A 27 3.29 -8.76 16.44
N ASP A 28 2.45 -8.63 15.39
CA ASP A 28 1.91 -9.80 14.70
C ASP A 28 3.03 -10.46 13.85
N PRO A 29 3.33 -11.75 14.04
CA PRO A 29 4.43 -12.43 13.36
C PRO A 29 4.22 -12.55 11.84
N ARG A 30 2.98 -12.40 11.34
CA ARG A 30 2.69 -12.41 9.90
C ARG A 30 3.34 -11.24 9.18
N LEU A 31 3.49 -10.08 9.84
CA LEU A 31 4.15 -8.90 9.28
C LEU A 31 5.67 -9.07 9.07
N LEU A 32 6.27 -10.10 9.65
CA LEU A 32 7.70 -10.38 9.54
C LEU A 32 8.03 -11.47 8.52
N ARG A 33 7.05 -11.97 7.78
CA ARG A 33 7.23 -12.99 6.75
C ARG A 33 7.67 -12.35 5.43
N VAL A 34 8.39 -13.13 4.64
CA VAL A 34 8.64 -12.80 3.23
C VAL A 34 7.45 -13.31 2.42
N ALA A 35 6.77 -12.39 1.74
CA ALA A 35 5.55 -12.69 0.99
C ALA A 35 5.84 -13.56 -0.25
N GLN A 36 4.86 -14.39 -0.62
CA GLN A 36 4.93 -15.27 -1.77
C GLN A 36 4.66 -14.52 -3.08
N PRO A 37 5.32 -14.87 -4.18
CA PRO A 37 5.03 -14.26 -5.46
C PRO A 37 3.61 -14.60 -5.95
N VAL A 38 2.97 -13.63 -6.60
CA VAL A 38 1.74 -13.86 -7.35
C VAL A 38 2.09 -14.64 -8.62
N THR A 39 1.42 -15.77 -8.84
CA THR A 39 1.67 -16.66 -9.98
C THR A 39 0.52 -16.70 -11.00
N ALA A 40 -0.66 -16.21 -10.61
CA ALA A 40 -1.83 -16.11 -11.47
C ALA A 40 -2.33 -14.66 -11.47
N PHE A 41 -2.45 -14.07 -12.64
CA PHE A 41 -2.92 -12.71 -12.87
C PHE A 41 -4.35 -12.74 -13.42
N ASP A 42 -5.04 -11.61 -13.37
CA ASP A 42 -6.38 -11.41 -13.96
C ASP A 42 -7.43 -12.43 -13.46
N THR A 43 -7.31 -12.90 -12.22
CA THR A 43 -8.31 -13.79 -11.61
C THR A 43 -9.33 -12.98 -10.82
N ASP A 44 -10.56 -13.51 -10.72
CA ASP A 44 -11.65 -12.86 -9.96
C ASP A 44 -11.26 -12.63 -8.48
N GLU A 45 -10.53 -13.57 -7.87
CA GLU A 45 -10.06 -13.50 -6.50
C GLU A 45 -9.02 -12.37 -6.33
N LEU A 46 -8.10 -12.23 -7.29
CA LEU A 46 -7.10 -11.16 -7.26
C LEU A 46 -7.74 -9.79 -7.46
N HIS A 47 -8.70 -9.68 -8.38
CA HIS A 47 -9.49 -8.48 -8.58
C HIS A 47 -10.28 -8.10 -7.33
N GLN A 48 -10.90 -9.07 -6.64
CA GLN A 48 -11.63 -8.82 -5.39
C GLN A 48 -10.68 -8.35 -4.29
N LEU A 49 -9.55 -9.03 -4.10
CA LEU A 49 -8.54 -8.65 -3.11
C LEU A 49 -8.05 -7.22 -3.33
N VAL A 50 -7.76 -6.83 -4.56
CA VAL A 50 -7.30 -5.47 -4.87
C VAL A 50 -8.38 -4.42 -4.57
N ARG A 51 -9.66 -4.69 -4.90
CA ARG A 51 -10.77 -3.80 -4.51
C ARG A 51 -10.86 -3.62 -3.01
N ASP A 52 -10.84 -4.73 -2.25
CA ASP A 52 -10.90 -4.71 -0.80
C ASP A 52 -9.71 -3.98 -0.18
N MET A 53 -8.52 -4.12 -0.76
CA MET A 53 -7.32 -3.39 -0.33
C MET A 53 -7.48 -1.88 -0.54
N PHE A 54 -7.97 -1.42 -1.69
CA PHE A 54 -8.21 0.01 -1.92
C PHE A 54 -9.27 0.57 -0.98
N GLU A 55 -10.35 -0.16 -0.72
CA GLU A 55 -11.38 0.22 0.24
C GLU A 55 -10.83 0.32 1.66
N THR A 56 -10.06 -0.69 2.07
CA THR A 56 -9.38 -0.71 3.38
C THR A 56 -8.42 0.46 3.50
N MET A 57 -7.58 0.73 2.50
CA MET A 57 -6.65 1.84 2.47
C MET A 57 -7.37 3.19 2.57
N ALA A 58 -8.46 3.36 1.80
CA ALA A 58 -9.24 4.59 1.79
C ALA A 58 -9.93 4.85 3.14
N SER A 59 -10.44 3.81 3.82
CA SER A 59 -11.14 3.93 5.11
C SER A 59 -10.26 4.50 6.23
N VAL A 60 -8.93 4.46 6.07
CA VAL A 60 -7.94 4.93 7.05
C VAL A 60 -7.01 6.02 6.49
N ASN A 61 -7.40 6.66 5.38
CA ASN A 61 -6.60 7.69 4.70
C ASN A 61 -5.15 7.25 4.41
N GLY A 62 -4.94 5.96 4.05
CA GLY A 62 -3.63 5.40 3.74
C GLY A 62 -3.03 5.99 2.46
N ALA A 63 -1.70 6.09 2.37
CA ALA A 63 -0.98 6.43 1.13
C ALA A 63 -0.60 5.19 0.33
N GLY A 64 -0.56 4.04 0.99
CA GLY A 64 -0.32 2.72 0.45
C GLY A 64 -0.79 1.64 1.42
N LEU A 65 -0.85 0.40 0.92
CA LEU A 65 -1.18 -0.80 1.68
C LEU A 65 -0.57 -2.02 1.00
N ALA A 66 0.10 -2.85 1.77
CA ALA A 66 0.63 -4.14 1.33
C ALA A 66 -0.28 -5.29 1.76
N ALA A 67 -0.42 -6.32 0.93
CA ALA A 67 -1.23 -7.50 1.24
C ALA A 67 -0.85 -8.18 2.58
N PRO A 68 0.44 -8.28 2.98
CA PRO A 68 0.81 -8.78 4.31
C PRO A 68 0.19 -8.02 5.47
N GLN A 69 -0.11 -6.71 5.33
CA GLN A 69 -0.73 -5.90 6.38
C GLN A 69 -2.19 -6.31 6.67
N ILE A 70 -2.85 -6.93 5.73
CA ILE A 70 -4.19 -7.52 5.92
C ILE A 70 -4.14 -9.05 6.07
N GLY A 71 -2.96 -9.62 6.31
CA GLY A 71 -2.76 -11.04 6.57
C GLY A 71 -2.68 -11.92 5.32
N VAL A 72 -2.64 -11.36 4.12
CA VAL A 72 -2.52 -12.07 2.85
C VAL A 72 -1.04 -12.18 2.47
N ASP A 73 -0.53 -13.41 2.34
CA ASP A 73 0.87 -13.73 2.09
C ASP A 73 1.19 -13.69 0.58
N LEU A 74 1.05 -12.50 -0.05
CA LEU A 74 1.32 -12.29 -1.47
C LEU A 74 2.18 -11.03 -1.70
N GLN A 75 3.04 -11.09 -2.71
CA GLN A 75 3.81 -9.94 -3.20
C GLN A 75 2.91 -8.99 -4.00
N LEU A 76 2.03 -8.31 -3.27
CA LEU A 76 1.08 -7.35 -3.80
C LEU A 76 1.10 -6.11 -2.90
N VAL A 77 1.28 -4.94 -3.51
CA VAL A 77 1.11 -3.63 -2.89
C VAL A 77 0.21 -2.76 -3.73
N ILE A 78 -0.55 -1.90 -3.07
CA ILE A 78 -1.28 -0.80 -3.70
C ILE A 78 -0.80 0.51 -3.09
N PHE A 79 -0.78 1.58 -3.86
CA PHE A 79 -0.43 2.90 -3.36
C PHE A 79 -0.98 4.00 -4.28
N GLY A 80 -1.01 5.22 -3.73
CA GLY A 80 -1.44 6.40 -4.44
C GLY A 80 -2.96 6.59 -4.46
N SER A 81 -3.38 7.79 -4.86
CA SER A 81 -4.79 8.18 -5.00
C SER A 81 -4.93 9.25 -6.08
N ASN A 82 -6.16 9.45 -6.55
CA ASN A 82 -6.49 10.55 -7.47
C ASN A 82 -6.62 11.89 -6.74
N ASP A 83 -6.82 11.85 -5.42
CA ASP A 83 -7.01 13.03 -4.58
C ASP A 83 -5.83 13.21 -3.62
N ARG A 84 -5.70 14.43 -3.08
CA ARG A 84 -4.69 14.71 -2.06
C ARG A 84 -4.96 13.87 -0.82
N ASN A 85 -3.93 13.19 -0.35
CA ASN A 85 -4.03 12.41 0.89
C ASN A 85 -4.04 13.38 2.09
N PRO A 86 -5.07 13.33 2.97
CA PRO A 86 -5.15 14.19 4.14
C PRO A 86 -3.96 14.09 5.09
N ARG A 87 -3.33 12.92 5.18
CA ARG A 87 -2.14 12.68 6.03
C ARG A 87 -0.85 13.28 5.46
N TYR A 88 -0.87 13.63 4.17
CA TYR A 88 0.28 14.18 3.43
C TYR A 88 -0.15 15.33 2.51
N PRO A 89 -0.77 16.42 3.05
CA PRO A 89 -1.42 17.45 2.25
C PRO A 89 -0.44 18.22 1.34
N ASP A 90 0.81 18.33 1.76
CA ASP A 90 1.85 19.08 1.06
C ASP A 90 2.71 18.22 0.11
N ARG A 91 2.40 16.91 0.00
CA ARG A 91 3.15 16.01 -0.86
C ARG A 91 2.55 15.93 -2.26
N PRO A 92 3.40 15.69 -3.29
CA PRO A 92 2.91 15.44 -4.65
C PRO A 92 1.97 14.24 -4.70
N LEU A 93 1.02 14.30 -5.63
CA LEU A 93 0.13 13.15 -5.90
C LEU A 93 0.96 11.96 -6.42
N VAL A 94 0.68 10.81 -5.86
CA VAL A 94 1.18 9.53 -6.36
C VAL A 94 0.01 8.86 -7.09
N PRO A 95 0.16 8.49 -8.37
CA PRO A 95 -0.95 7.90 -9.12
C PRO A 95 -1.34 6.54 -8.54
N PRO A 96 -2.66 6.21 -8.51
CA PRO A 96 -3.12 4.89 -8.07
C PRO A 96 -2.42 3.80 -8.85
N THR A 97 -1.82 2.87 -8.13
CA THR A 97 -1.02 1.78 -8.72
C THR A 97 -1.26 0.50 -7.96
N VAL A 98 -1.50 -0.58 -8.69
CA VAL A 98 -1.40 -1.97 -8.23
C VAL A 98 -0.07 -2.50 -8.70
N LEU A 99 0.76 -3.02 -7.82
CA LEU A 99 2.09 -3.51 -8.16
C LEU A 99 2.30 -4.91 -7.59
N LEU A 100 2.46 -5.87 -8.48
CA LEU A 100 2.65 -7.29 -8.19
C LEU A 100 4.10 -7.69 -8.46
N ASN A 101 4.67 -8.52 -7.59
CA ASN A 101 6.03 -9.04 -7.70
C ASN A 101 7.08 -7.94 -7.94
N PRO A 102 7.12 -6.88 -7.10
CA PRO A 102 7.97 -5.74 -7.36
C PRO A 102 9.46 -6.05 -7.22
N VAL A 103 10.26 -5.40 -8.07
CA VAL A 103 11.71 -5.31 -7.93
C VAL A 103 12.11 -3.85 -7.91
N ILE A 104 12.85 -3.43 -6.88
CA ILE A 104 13.35 -2.06 -6.74
C ILE A 104 14.84 -2.04 -7.07
N THR A 105 15.23 -1.11 -7.92
CA THR A 105 16.63 -0.82 -8.26
C THR A 105 16.93 0.64 -7.93
N PRO A 106 17.80 0.93 -6.94
CA PRO A 106 18.26 2.30 -6.68
C PRO A 106 19.00 2.89 -7.88
N LEU A 107 18.73 4.16 -8.18
CA LEU A 107 19.39 4.90 -9.25
C LEU A 107 20.28 6.00 -8.64
N GLY A 108 21.44 5.59 -8.16
CA GLY A 108 22.39 6.42 -7.45
C GLY A 108 22.57 6.01 -6.00
N ALA A 109 23.46 6.73 -5.30
CA ALA A 109 23.79 6.48 -3.89
C ALA A 109 23.10 7.48 -2.93
N GLU A 110 22.35 8.43 -3.46
CA GLU A 110 21.70 9.45 -2.65
C GLU A 110 20.51 8.89 -1.89
N GLU A 111 20.52 9.09 -0.58
CA GLU A 111 19.40 8.81 0.30
C GLU A 111 18.84 10.14 0.84
N GLU A 112 17.54 10.17 1.05
CA GLU A 112 16.81 11.25 1.69
C GLU A 112 16.17 10.75 2.96
N GLU A 113 16.43 11.40 4.10
CA GLU A 113 15.77 11.10 5.37
C GLU A 113 14.52 11.96 5.51
N ASP A 114 13.38 11.29 5.73
CA ASP A 114 12.12 11.98 5.98
C ASP A 114 11.21 11.16 6.88
N TRP A 115 10.18 11.82 7.43
CA TRP A 115 9.24 11.22 8.36
C TRP A 115 8.32 10.20 7.67
N GLU A 116 8.23 9.02 8.27
CA GLU A 116 7.29 7.97 7.88
C GLU A 116 6.39 7.58 9.04
N GLY A 117 5.15 7.21 8.71
CA GLY A 117 4.23 6.47 9.56
C GLY A 117 3.74 5.24 8.81
N CYS A 118 3.12 4.32 9.49
CA CYS A 118 2.59 3.08 8.92
C CYS A 118 1.27 2.72 9.57
N LEU A 119 0.31 2.23 8.78
CA LEU A 119 -0.97 1.75 9.29
C LEU A 119 -0.82 0.58 10.27
N SER A 120 0.27 -0.21 10.10
CA SER A 120 0.63 -1.30 11.02
C SER A 120 1.40 -0.84 12.26
N VAL A 121 1.76 0.45 12.36
CA VAL A 121 2.48 1.05 13.50
C VAL A 121 1.78 2.36 13.89
N PRO A 122 0.52 2.28 14.35
CA PRO A 122 -0.29 3.47 14.62
C PRO A 122 0.31 4.33 15.73
N GLY A 123 0.09 5.63 15.63
CA GLY A 123 0.52 6.61 16.62
C GLY A 123 2.02 6.91 16.65
N LEU A 124 2.84 6.23 15.87
CA LEU A 124 4.29 6.42 15.83
C LEU A 124 4.75 6.99 14.48
N ARG A 125 5.80 7.82 14.56
CA ARG A 125 6.52 8.35 13.40
C ARG A 125 8.03 8.22 13.60
N GLY A 126 8.77 8.09 12.50
CA GLY A 126 10.23 8.06 12.54
C GLY A 126 10.84 8.56 11.24
N LYS A 127 12.04 9.13 11.34
CA LYS A 127 12.82 9.47 10.14
C LYS A 127 13.49 8.23 9.58
N VAL A 128 13.25 8.02 8.29
CA VAL A 128 13.73 6.85 7.56
C VAL A 128 14.51 7.27 6.34
N PRO A 129 15.74 6.78 6.16
CA PRO A 129 16.50 6.96 4.93
C PRO A 129 15.89 6.11 3.82
N ARG A 130 15.69 6.74 2.66
CA ARG A 130 15.25 6.07 1.44
C ARG A 130 16.10 6.55 0.27
N TRP A 131 16.32 5.68 -0.70
CA TRP A 131 16.90 6.13 -1.95
C TRP A 131 16.01 7.22 -2.56
N SER A 132 16.64 8.38 -2.87
CA SER A 132 15.92 9.53 -3.42
C SER A 132 15.34 9.25 -4.79
N ARG A 133 15.97 8.34 -5.58
CA ARG A 133 15.53 7.95 -6.91
C ARG A 133 15.67 6.45 -7.12
N ILE A 134 14.60 5.83 -7.62
CA ILE A 134 14.53 4.40 -7.88
C ILE A 134 13.92 4.11 -9.26
N ARG A 135 14.27 2.95 -9.83
CA ARG A 135 13.46 2.26 -10.82
C ARG A 135 12.75 1.12 -10.13
N TYR A 136 11.46 0.97 -10.35
CA TYR A 136 10.74 -0.22 -9.93
C TYR A 136 10.10 -0.91 -11.13
N THR A 137 10.15 -2.22 -11.10
CA THR A 137 9.50 -3.09 -12.08
C THR A 137 8.58 -4.06 -11.36
N GLY A 138 7.65 -4.65 -12.09
CA GLY A 138 6.70 -5.64 -11.59
C GLY A 138 5.60 -5.83 -12.61
N PHE A 139 4.44 -6.21 -12.15
CA PHE A 139 3.27 -6.43 -13.01
C PHE A 139 2.06 -5.68 -12.44
N ASP A 140 1.15 -5.33 -13.32
CA ASP A 140 -0.18 -4.86 -12.93
C ASP A 140 -1.13 -6.03 -12.65
N LEU A 141 -2.39 -5.72 -12.37
CA LEU A 141 -3.43 -6.69 -12.06
C LEU A 141 -3.69 -7.70 -13.19
N TYR A 142 -3.45 -7.29 -14.43
CA TYR A 142 -3.67 -8.09 -15.65
C TYR A 142 -2.45 -8.92 -16.06
N GLY A 143 -1.30 -8.71 -15.38
CA GLY A 143 -0.02 -9.33 -15.72
C GLY A 143 0.79 -8.54 -16.75
N ASP A 144 0.36 -7.32 -17.08
CA ASP A 144 1.13 -6.43 -17.93
C ASP A 144 2.33 -5.85 -17.17
N PRO A 145 3.50 -5.73 -17.82
CA PRO A 145 4.70 -5.28 -17.14
C PRO A 145 4.64 -3.80 -16.78
N ILE A 146 5.01 -3.50 -15.54
CA ILE A 146 5.25 -2.14 -15.05
C ILE A 146 6.75 -1.91 -15.00
N ASP A 147 7.20 -0.77 -15.54
CA ASP A 147 8.59 -0.30 -15.46
C ASP A 147 8.59 1.23 -15.35
N ARG A 148 8.89 1.73 -14.16
CA ARG A 148 8.84 3.17 -13.86
C ARG A 148 10.08 3.62 -13.11
N THR A 149 10.57 4.82 -13.49
CA THR A 149 11.59 5.56 -12.72
C THR A 149 10.91 6.71 -12.01
N VAL A 150 11.12 6.80 -10.69
CA VAL A 150 10.47 7.79 -9.82
C VAL A 150 11.45 8.31 -8.78
N ASP A 151 11.13 9.47 -8.18
CA ASP A 151 11.92 10.12 -7.14
C ASP A 151 11.04 10.67 -6.00
N GLY A 152 11.69 11.26 -5.00
CA GLY A 152 11.07 11.96 -3.88
C GLY A 152 10.01 11.12 -3.15
N PHE A 153 8.84 11.73 -2.90
CA PHE A 153 7.76 11.08 -2.14
C PHE A 153 7.23 9.81 -2.80
N HIS A 154 7.12 9.79 -4.15
CA HIS A 154 6.68 8.57 -4.85
C HIS A 154 7.68 7.42 -4.63
N ALA A 155 8.98 7.69 -4.75
CA ALA A 155 10.01 6.69 -4.48
C ALA A 155 9.96 6.18 -3.03
N ARG A 156 9.70 7.06 -2.07
CA ARG A 156 9.55 6.73 -0.65
C ARG A 156 8.37 5.78 -0.39
N VAL A 157 7.19 6.11 -0.93
CA VAL A 157 5.98 5.27 -0.78
C VAL A 157 6.22 3.87 -1.34
N VAL A 158 6.75 3.74 -2.56
CA VAL A 158 7.04 2.43 -3.17
C VAL A 158 8.01 1.63 -2.31
N GLN A 159 9.08 2.23 -1.79
CA GLN A 159 10.04 1.55 -0.92
C GLN A 159 9.42 1.11 0.40
N HIS A 160 8.53 1.94 0.98
CA HIS A 160 7.82 1.63 2.21
C HIS A 160 6.92 0.40 2.03
N GLU A 161 6.08 0.41 0.99
CA GLU A 161 5.14 -0.70 0.75
C GLU A 161 5.88 -2.00 0.39
N CYS A 162 6.95 -1.91 -0.40
CA CYS A 162 7.75 -3.09 -0.75
C CYS A 162 8.54 -3.67 0.44
N ASP A 163 8.86 -2.88 1.46
CA ASP A 163 9.45 -3.40 2.70
C ASP A 163 8.55 -4.42 3.38
N HIS A 164 7.23 -4.21 3.38
CA HIS A 164 6.27 -5.16 3.94
C HIS A 164 6.34 -6.54 3.26
N LEU A 165 6.68 -6.59 1.97
CA LEU A 165 6.79 -7.84 1.22
C LEU A 165 8.01 -8.68 1.62
N ILE A 166 8.99 -8.05 2.25
CA ILE A 166 10.20 -8.73 2.76
C ILE A 166 10.24 -8.77 4.30
N GLY A 167 9.06 -8.61 4.93
CA GLY A 167 8.90 -8.69 6.38
C GLY A 167 9.53 -7.54 7.16
N LYS A 168 9.62 -6.35 6.57
CA LYS A 168 10.18 -5.17 7.23
C LYS A 168 9.12 -4.11 7.49
N LEU A 169 9.19 -3.54 8.69
CA LEU A 169 8.45 -2.35 9.09
C LEU A 169 9.40 -1.16 9.16
N TYR A 170 8.90 0.06 8.88
CA TYR A 170 9.74 1.25 8.84
C TYR A 170 10.57 1.51 10.11
N PRO A 171 10.14 1.15 11.35
CA PRO A 171 11.00 1.31 12.53
C PRO A 171 12.33 0.55 12.44
N MET A 172 12.38 -0.55 11.66
CA MET A 172 13.61 -1.30 11.41
C MET A 172 14.61 -0.57 10.50
N ARG A 173 14.18 0.53 9.88
CA ARG A 173 14.99 1.40 9.02
C ARG A 173 15.50 2.66 9.73
N VAL A 174 14.92 2.99 10.88
CA VAL A 174 15.30 4.18 11.66
C VAL A 174 16.74 4.02 12.13
N ARG A 175 17.58 5.03 11.81
CA ARG A 175 19.00 5.05 12.20
C ARG A 175 19.24 5.81 13.50
N ASP A 176 18.45 6.85 13.74
CA ASP A 176 18.52 7.69 14.93
C ASP A 176 17.20 7.64 15.70
N PHE A 177 17.18 6.93 16.81
CA PHE A 177 15.99 6.78 17.66
C PHE A 177 15.58 8.07 18.39
N THR A 178 16.41 9.13 18.38
CA THR A 178 15.97 10.46 18.81
C THR A 178 14.98 11.09 17.84
N GLN A 179 14.89 10.54 16.61
CA GLN A 179 13.97 10.91 15.55
C GLN A 179 12.84 9.83 15.37
N PHE A 180 12.47 9.16 16.45
CA PHE A 180 11.40 8.17 16.48
C PHE A 180 10.59 8.31 17.76
N GLY A 181 9.27 8.43 17.64
CA GLY A 181 8.41 8.62 18.81
C GLY A 181 6.94 8.73 18.45
N PHE A 182 6.13 9.02 19.45
CA PHE A 182 4.70 9.22 19.26
C PHE A 182 4.42 10.51 18.49
N THR A 183 3.45 10.43 17.56
CA THR A 183 3.06 11.56 16.69
C THR A 183 2.67 12.78 17.49
N GLU A 184 1.85 12.60 18.56
CA GLU A 184 1.41 13.68 19.44
C GLU A 184 2.55 14.36 20.21
N VAL A 185 3.67 13.67 20.40
CA VAL A 185 4.85 14.24 21.07
C VAL A 185 5.78 14.95 20.07
N LEU A 186 5.97 14.34 18.90
CA LEU A 186 6.86 14.89 17.86
C LEU A 186 6.23 16.06 17.11
N PHE A 187 4.90 16.04 16.94
CA PHE A 187 4.12 17.00 16.17
C PHE A 187 2.84 17.39 16.91
N PRO A 188 2.93 18.10 18.05
CA PRO A 188 1.78 18.43 18.88
C PRO A 188 0.71 19.25 18.14
N GLU A 189 1.08 19.97 17.09
CA GLU A 189 0.17 20.74 16.24
C GLU A 189 -0.68 19.86 15.28
N ILE A 190 -0.23 18.65 14.96
CA ILE A 190 -0.96 17.73 14.08
C ILE A 190 -2.01 16.97 14.89
N SER A 191 -1.68 16.54 16.12
CA SER A 191 -2.55 15.76 16.97
C SER A 191 -3.79 16.49 17.46
N ALA A 192 -3.81 17.82 17.39
CA ALA A 192 -5.00 18.62 17.73
C ALA A 192 -6.13 18.52 16.67
N ASN A 193 -5.87 17.92 15.51
CA ASN A 193 -6.79 17.86 14.37
C ASN A 193 -7.16 16.42 13.92
N GLU A 194 -6.59 15.41 14.54
CA GLU A 194 -6.84 14.00 14.22
C GLU A 194 -7.26 13.27 15.49
N ASP A 195 -8.55 13.35 15.82
CA ASP A 195 -9.15 12.30 16.65
C ASP A 195 -9.11 11.01 15.84
N ASP A 196 -8.48 9.97 16.41
CA ASP A 196 -8.19 8.62 15.91
C ASP A 196 -9.31 7.91 15.12
#